data_e8b4637fc6edd7cd738483c743035886
#
_entry.id   e8b4637fc6edd7cd738483c743035886
#
_cell.length_a   1.000
_cell.length_b   1.000
_cell.length_c   1.000
_cell.angle_alpha   90.00
_cell.angle_beta   90.00
_cell.angle_gamma   90.00
#
_symmetry.space_group_name_H-M   'P 1'
#
loop_
_entity.id
_entity.type
_entity.pdbx_description
1 polymer ?
#
loop_
_entity_poly.entity_id
_entity_poly.type
_entity_poly.pdbx_seq_one_letter_code
_entity_poly.pdbx_strand_id
1 'polypeptide(L)'
;MKRLKDAISKGEILFFGAWEGDALVGCCSITVGFSTFDYMPSGTFEDFFICPDFRHKGIARQLVQFAYKSSPISSMTVACAQCDIQMYKSLGFSIQLGSLFAFEP
;
A
#
# COMPACT_ATOMS: atom_id res chain seq x y z
N MET A 1 17.73 10.74 -0.09
CA MET A 1 16.51 11.56 -0.28
C MET A 1 16.25 11.93 -1.74
N LYS A 2 17.30 12.19 -2.50
CA LYS A 2 17.13 12.54 -3.92
C LYS A 2 16.41 11.47 -4.71
N ARG A 3 16.76 10.19 -4.54
CA ARG A 3 16.12 9.08 -5.26
C ARG A 3 14.62 9.00 -4.96
N LEU A 4 14.24 9.24 -3.70
CA LEU A 4 12.83 9.22 -3.32
C LEU A 4 12.08 10.39 -3.96
N LYS A 5 12.66 11.59 -3.95
CA LYS A 5 12.05 12.75 -4.58
C LYS A 5 11.85 12.54 -6.08
N ASP A 6 12.86 11.95 -6.74
CA ASP A 6 12.76 11.65 -8.17
C ASP A 6 11.65 10.62 -8.44
N ALA A 7 11.54 9.57 -7.61
CA ALA A 7 10.51 8.56 -7.76
C ALA A 7 9.10 9.15 -7.58
N ILE A 8 8.94 10.03 -6.59
CA ILE A 8 7.66 10.73 -6.38
C ILE A 8 7.32 11.59 -7.59
N SER A 9 8.29 12.36 -8.07
CA SER A 9 8.09 13.27 -9.21
C SER A 9 7.68 12.52 -10.48
N LYS A 10 8.18 11.30 -10.67
CA LYS A 10 7.86 10.47 -11.83
C LYS A 10 6.59 9.65 -11.65
N GLY A 11 5.95 9.71 -10.48
CA GLY A 11 4.77 8.90 -10.20
C GLY A 11 5.06 7.42 -9.99
N GLU A 12 6.30 7.07 -9.66
CA GLU A 12 6.69 5.68 -9.39
C GLU A 12 6.27 5.24 -7.98
N ILE A 13 6.10 6.19 -7.07
CA ILE A 13 5.59 5.94 -5.73
C ILE A 13 4.65 7.07 -5.33
N LEU A 14 3.52 6.70 -4.73
CA LEU A 14 2.49 7.62 -4.27
C LEU A 14 2.29 7.43 -2.77
N PHE A 15 2.24 8.54 -2.03
CA PHE A 15 2.03 8.51 -0.59
C PHE A 15 0.65 9.02 -0.25
N PHE A 16 0.01 8.39 0.73
CA PHE A 16 -1.32 8.74 1.19
C PHE A 16 -1.32 8.86 2.71
N GLY A 17 -2.07 9.81 3.22
CA GLY A 17 -2.15 10.03 4.66
C GLY A 17 -3.58 10.13 5.16
N ALA A 18 -3.77 9.76 6.40
CA ALA A 18 -5.01 9.97 7.13
C ALA A 18 -4.75 11.01 8.21
N TRP A 19 -5.60 12.01 8.30
CA TRP A 19 -5.41 13.16 9.18
C TRP A 19 -6.56 13.28 10.17
N GLU A 20 -6.21 13.63 11.40
CA GLU A 20 -7.16 14.06 12.43
C GLU A 20 -6.80 15.50 12.77
N GLY A 21 -7.56 16.48 12.26
CA GLY A 21 -7.13 17.86 12.33
C GLY A 21 -5.81 18.05 11.61
N ASP A 22 -4.79 18.54 12.31
CA ASP A 22 -3.45 18.75 11.76
C ASP A 22 -2.50 17.59 12.04
N ALA A 23 -2.97 16.53 12.69
CA ALA A 23 -2.13 15.39 13.04
C ALA A 23 -2.24 14.27 12.01
N LEU A 24 -1.11 13.80 11.51
CA LEU A 24 -1.06 12.64 10.64
C LEU A 24 -1.20 11.38 11.52
N VAL A 25 -2.28 10.66 11.36
CA VAL A 25 -2.58 9.49 12.21
C VAL A 25 -2.43 8.16 11.48
N GLY A 26 -2.25 8.19 10.17
CA GLY A 26 -2.03 6.99 9.39
C GLY A 26 -1.40 7.31 8.05
N CYS A 27 -0.71 6.35 7.47
CA CYS A 27 -0.09 6.52 6.16
C CYS A 27 0.06 5.18 5.44
N CYS A 28 0.25 5.28 4.14
CA CYS A 28 0.66 4.17 3.29
C CYS A 28 1.26 4.70 2.01
N SER A 29 1.89 3.82 1.25
CA SER A 29 2.39 4.15 -0.06
C SER A 29 1.97 3.09 -1.08
N ILE A 30 1.96 3.47 -2.35
CA ILE A 30 1.78 2.55 -3.46
C ILE A 30 2.91 2.77 -4.44
N THR A 31 3.70 1.73 -4.68
CA THR A 31 4.70 1.71 -5.73
C THR A 31 4.01 1.24 -7.01
N VAL A 32 4.13 2.04 -8.07
CA VAL A 32 3.45 1.75 -9.34
C VAL A 32 4.42 1.04 -10.28
N GLY A 33 3.99 -0.11 -10.79
CA GLY A 33 4.75 -0.88 -11.75
C GLY A 33 3.87 -1.33 -12.90
N PHE A 34 4.43 -2.19 -13.74
CA PHE A 34 3.70 -2.74 -14.87
C PHE A 34 3.69 -4.26 -14.75
N SER A 35 2.51 -4.86 -14.83
CA SER A 35 2.37 -6.31 -14.78
C SER A 35 2.31 -6.89 -16.17
N THR A 36 3.22 -7.82 -16.48
CA THR A 36 3.16 -8.56 -17.75
C THR A 36 2.13 -9.67 -17.71
N PHE A 37 1.57 -9.94 -16.53
CA PHE A 37 0.51 -10.93 -16.38
C PHE A 37 -0.78 -10.47 -17.11
N ASP A 38 -1.14 -9.21 -16.95
CA ASP A 38 -2.33 -8.66 -17.59
C ASP A 38 -2.03 -7.43 -18.45
N TYR A 39 -0.75 -7.06 -18.57
CA TYR A 39 -0.28 -5.89 -19.32
C TYR A 39 -0.90 -4.58 -18.86
N MET A 40 -1.13 -4.47 -17.54
CA MET A 40 -1.74 -3.29 -16.94
C MET A 40 -0.87 -2.75 -15.81
N PRO A 41 -1.01 -1.46 -15.45
CA PRO A 41 -0.32 -0.92 -14.29
C PRO A 41 -0.74 -1.64 -13.02
N SER A 42 0.23 -1.95 -12.16
CA SER A 42 -0.01 -2.63 -10.89
C SER A 42 0.60 -1.84 -9.76
N GLY A 43 0.00 -1.93 -8.58
CA GLY A 43 0.48 -1.27 -7.38
C GLY A 43 0.94 -2.26 -6.33
N THR A 44 2.01 -1.88 -5.62
CA THR A 44 2.46 -2.58 -4.42
C THR A 44 2.20 -1.68 -3.22
N PHE A 45 1.37 -2.15 -2.31
CA PHE A 45 0.98 -1.42 -1.10
C PHE A 45 2.06 -1.61 -0.05
N GLU A 46 2.58 -0.51 0.49
CA GLU A 46 3.70 -0.53 1.42
C GLU A 46 3.59 0.61 2.45
N ASP A 47 4.51 0.63 3.41
CA ASP A 47 4.67 1.70 4.40
C ASP A 47 3.39 1.98 5.19
N PHE A 48 2.60 0.94 5.44
CA PHE A 48 1.32 1.06 6.09
C PHE A 48 1.48 1.18 7.61
N PHE A 49 0.89 2.23 8.18
CA PHE A 49 0.90 2.44 9.62
C PHE A 49 -0.31 3.26 10.05
N ILE A 50 -0.94 2.84 11.14
CA ILE A 50 -1.99 3.62 11.82
C ILE A 50 -1.53 3.82 13.25
N CYS A 51 -1.57 5.05 13.73
CA CYS A 51 -1.22 5.34 15.13
C CYS A 51 -2.09 4.51 16.07
N PRO A 52 -1.53 3.93 17.15
CA PRO A 52 -2.27 3.00 18.01
C PRO A 52 -3.61 3.52 18.53
N ASP A 53 -3.69 4.80 18.90
CA ASP A 53 -4.91 5.38 19.44
C ASP A 53 -6.01 5.52 18.38
N PHE A 54 -5.69 5.35 17.13
CA PHE A 54 -6.62 5.50 16.01
C PHE A 54 -6.94 4.18 15.32
N ARG A 55 -6.50 3.06 15.89
CA ARG A 55 -6.79 1.73 15.36
C ARG A 55 -8.20 1.30 15.74
N HIS A 56 -8.76 0.33 15.00
CA HIS A 56 -10.09 -0.23 15.21
C HIS A 56 -11.23 0.79 15.04
N LYS A 57 -10.99 1.83 14.22
CA LYS A 57 -11.99 2.89 13.95
C LYS A 57 -12.35 2.97 12.47
N GLY A 58 -11.90 2.01 11.65
CA GLY A 58 -12.20 1.99 10.23
C GLY A 58 -11.27 2.84 9.37
N ILE A 59 -10.29 3.52 9.96
CA ILE A 59 -9.36 4.40 9.22
C ILE A 59 -8.51 3.59 8.24
N ALA A 60 -8.00 2.43 8.66
CA ALA A 60 -7.19 1.58 7.80
C ALA A 60 -7.91 1.19 6.52
N ARG A 61 -9.17 0.75 6.64
CA ARG A 61 -9.96 0.34 5.48
C ARG A 61 -10.23 1.51 4.56
N GLN A 62 -10.57 2.67 5.11
CA GLN A 62 -10.79 3.88 4.32
C GLN A 62 -9.52 4.30 3.59
N LEU A 63 -8.38 4.24 4.26
CA LEU A 63 -7.09 4.62 3.68
C LEU A 63 -6.72 3.70 2.51
N VAL A 64 -6.86 2.39 2.69
CA VAL A 64 -6.58 1.41 1.64
C VAL A 64 -7.48 1.67 0.42
N GLN A 65 -8.76 1.86 0.63
CA GLN A 65 -9.71 2.12 -0.46
C GLN A 65 -9.41 3.43 -1.18
N PHE A 66 -9.10 4.48 -0.43
CA PHE A 66 -8.77 5.77 -1.01
C PHE A 66 -7.49 5.69 -1.84
N ALA A 67 -6.47 5.02 -1.30
CA ALA A 67 -5.20 4.86 -1.99
C ALA A 67 -5.38 4.10 -3.31
N TYR A 68 -6.14 3.02 -3.29
CA TYR A 68 -6.41 2.24 -4.50
C TYR A 68 -7.14 3.08 -5.55
N LYS A 69 -8.22 3.75 -5.14
CA LYS A 69 -9.05 4.53 -6.07
C LYS A 69 -8.32 5.73 -6.63
N SER A 70 -7.38 6.29 -5.87
CA SER A 70 -6.65 7.50 -6.29
C SER A 70 -5.40 7.20 -7.10
N SER A 71 -5.05 5.94 -7.26
CA SER A 71 -3.83 5.52 -7.97
C SER A 71 -4.16 5.00 -9.37
N PRO A 72 -3.26 5.22 -10.36
CA PRO A 72 -3.49 4.78 -11.74
C PRO A 72 -3.12 3.30 -11.91
N ILE A 73 -3.76 2.42 -11.14
CA ILE A 73 -3.45 1.00 -11.12
C ILE A 73 -4.74 0.18 -11.33
N SER A 74 -4.60 -1.00 -11.91
CA SER A 74 -5.72 -1.92 -12.12
C SER A 74 -5.72 -3.07 -11.12
N SER A 75 -4.61 -3.25 -10.38
CA SER A 75 -4.49 -4.25 -9.33
C SER A 75 -3.55 -3.76 -8.25
N MET A 76 -3.69 -4.31 -7.04
CA MET A 76 -2.85 -3.93 -5.92
C MET A 76 -2.54 -5.17 -5.08
N THR A 77 -1.27 -5.34 -4.74
CA THR A 77 -0.81 -6.44 -3.91
C THR A 77 -0.11 -5.91 -2.67
N VAL A 78 0.02 -6.76 -1.66
CA VAL A 78 0.79 -6.47 -0.45
C VAL A 78 1.61 -7.71 -0.07
N ALA A 79 2.86 -7.47 0.32
CA ALA A 79 3.68 -8.49 0.95
C ALA A 79 3.61 -8.26 2.46
N CYS A 80 3.37 -9.30 3.23
CA CYS A 80 3.22 -9.15 4.68
C CYS A 80 3.79 -10.34 5.44
N ALA A 81 4.05 -10.11 6.73
CA ALA A 81 4.47 -11.18 7.62
C ALA A 81 3.30 -12.13 7.87
N GLN A 82 3.65 -13.38 8.20
CA GLN A 82 2.66 -14.42 8.49
C GLN A 82 1.64 -13.98 9.55
N CYS A 83 2.11 -13.27 10.58
CA CYS A 83 1.25 -12.82 11.68
C CYS A 83 0.28 -11.70 11.27
N ASP A 84 0.50 -11.06 10.12
CA ASP A 84 -0.34 -9.95 9.65
C ASP A 84 -1.35 -10.36 8.58
N ILE A 85 -1.37 -11.63 8.19
CA ILE A 85 -2.24 -12.09 7.11
C ILE A 85 -3.71 -11.78 7.38
N GLN A 86 -4.20 -12.07 8.59
CA GLN A 86 -5.60 -11.87 8.91
C GLN A 86 -5.98 -10.38 8.86
N MET A 87 -5.09 -9.52 9.31
CA MET A 87 -5.31 -8.08 9.26
C MET A 87 -5.44 -7.61 7.81
N TYR A 88 -4.52 -7.99 6.93
CA TYR A 88 -4.58 -7.58 5.52
C TYR A 88 -5.77 -8.17 4.79
N LYS A 89 -6.16 -9.41 5.11
CA LYS A 89 -7.39 -10.00 4.56
C LYS A 89 -8.61 -9.15 4.94
N SER A 90 -8.67 -8.68 6.17
CA SER A 90 -9.78 -7.85 6.64
C SER A 90 -9.84 -6.49 5.93
N LEU A 91 -8.72 -6.03 5.38
CA LEU A 91 -8.65 -4.79 4.64
C LEU A 91 -8.96 -4.94 3.15
N GLY A 92 -9.17 -6.15 2.69
CA GLY A 92 -9.54 -6.42 1.31
C GLY A 92 -8.49 -7.15 0.48
N PHE A 93 -7.31 -7.43 1.04
CA PHE A 93 -6.28 -8.23 0.36
C PHE A 93 -6.61 -9.71 0.57
N SER A 94 -7.66 -10.17 -0.10
CA SER A 94 -8.29 -11.46 0.22
C SER A 94 -7.81 -12.62 -0.64
N ILE A 95 -7.08 -12.36 -1.72
CA ILE A 95 -6.63 -13.40 -2.65
C ILE A 95 -5.14 -13.64 -2.44
N GLN A 96 -4.79 -14.81 -1.92
CA GLN A 96 -3.40 -15.17 -1.70
C GLN A 96 -2.78 -15.64 -3.01
N LEU A 97 -1.67 -15.00 -3.43
CA LEU A 97 -1.05 -15.23 -4.74
C LEU A 97 0.21 -16.10 -4.67
N GLY A 98 0.63 -16.54 -3.49
CA GLY A 98 1.82 -17.38 -3.34
C GLY A 98 2.79 -16.86 -2.30
N SER A 99 4.07 -17.16 -2.48
CA SER A 99 5.13 -16.80 -1.54
C SER A 99 6.11 -15.82 -2.18
N LEU A 100 6.72 -14.99 -1.34
CA LEU A 100 7.70 -14.00 -1.77
C LEU A 100 9.10 -14.51 -1.47
N PHE A 101 9.99 -14.46 -2.48
CA PHE A 101 11.39 -14.85 -2.31
C PHE A 101 12.29 -13.74 -2.79
N ALA A 102 13.33 -13.43 -2.01
CA ALA A 102 14.36 -12.49 -2.43
C ALA A 102 15.50 -13.29 -3.12
N PHE A 103 16.05 -12.68 -4.17
CA PHE A 103 17.22 -13.27 -4.83
C PHE A 103 18.49 -12.90 -4.07
N GLU A 104 19.31 -13.87 -3.75
CA GLU A 104 20.60 -13.67 -3.10
C GLU A 104 21.69 -13.97 -4.12
N PRO A 105 22.42 -12.94 -4.59
CA PRO A 105 23.45 -13.11 -5.62
C PRO A 105 24.70 -13.83 -5.15
#